data_ee281005c72ba875c638745fe589bb9d
#
_entry.id   ee281005c72ba875c638745fe589bb9d
#
_cell.length_a   1.000
_cell.length_b   1.000
_cell.length_c   1.000
_cell.angle_alpha   90.00
_cell.angle_beta   90.00
_cell.angle_gamma   90.00
#
_symmetry.space_group_name_H-M   'P 1'
#
loop_
_entity.id
_entity.type
_entity.pdbx_description
1 polymer ?
#
loop_
_entity_poly.entity_id
_entity_poly.type
_entity_poly.pdbx_seq_one_letter_code
_entity_poly.pdbx_strand_id
1 'polypeptide(L)'
;MTAYLHIGTTNTGNQEKQGFLMQNEEKLLQKAYIYPKSLRVANRHWALVDMVLELVQKEDILKKESVLSHITNERLLRAIENFKSESAXHKDKKFIFSAEGIVWDFSTKKHVEILEKIMRELGFTQIYIIVYFRDTLGYLNSHCSQDHKNNMGYYSADFAPQDHPRKYIFDYEWICKTHAEVFGEENLIVRLLREDYVGGTLLKDFVYHLGLEWDESFVLKQTKNESFNLLGMELMSRLNQKDLKQDNLNSLLFMARRKFEGSKEKRLKFAVQKDIAKAYVDYFASSLEWVKNKYFPHKNSLFTPVNWEEYEQNYTLTHMLSKDWDDVADFIAQIIVSKNEIISSLKEQLELARKD
;
A
#
# COMPACT_ATOMS: atom_id res chain seq x y z
N MET A 1 14.02 10.77 19.98
CA MET A 1 14.17 9.52 19.16
C MET A 1 14.14 9.85 17.68
N THR A 2 14.66 8.95 16.83
CA THR A 2 14.68 9.09 15.38
C THR A 2 13.70 8.10 14.72
N ALA A 3 12.92 8.57 13.77
CA ALA A 3 12.00 7.74 12.99
C ALA A 3 12.29 7.82 11.50
N TYR A 4 12.19 6.69 10.82
CA TYR A 4 12.07 6.59 9.37
C TYR A 4 10.63 6.18 9.09
N LEU A 5 9.89 7.00 8.38
CA LEU A 5 8.49 6.76 8.11
C LEU A 5 8.30 6.57 6.59
N HIS A 6 8.07 5.33 6.19
CA HIS A 6 7.80 4.96 4.80
C HIS A 6 6.29 5.14 4.57
N ILE A 7 5.95 6.06 3.66
CA ILE A 7 4.55 6.52 3.49
C ILE A 7 3.85 5.96 2.24
N GLY A 8 4.54 5.15 1.45
CA GLY A 8 3.97 4.59 0.22
C GLY A 8 4.83 4.97 -0.98
N THR A 9 4.29 5.19 -2.14
CA THR A 9 2.85 5.16 -2.46
C THR A 9 2.33 3.72 -2.45
N THR A 10 1.01 3.56 -2.64
CA THR A 10 0.44 2.23 -2.84
C THR A 10 1.06 1.58 -4.09
N ASN A 11 1.10 0.26 -4.13
CA ASN A 11 1.55 -0.51 -5.29
C ASN A 11 3.01 -0.25 -5.72
N THR A 12 3.87 0.03 -4.73
CA THR A 12 5.31 0.23 -4.96
C THR A 12 6.17 -0.74 -4.14
N GLY A 13 5.70 -1.98 -3.99
CA GLY A 13 6.45 -3.00 -3.27
C GLY A 13 6.34 -2.90 -1.75
N ASN A 14 5.23 -2.36 -1.26
CA ASN A 14 5.05 -2.16 0.19
C ASN A 14 5.05 -3.49 0.94
N GLN A 15 4.36 -4.51 0.43
CA GLN A 15 4.31 -5.82 1.07
C GLN A 15 5.70 -6.47 1.15
N GLU A 16 6.52 -6.27 0.12
CA GLU A 16 7.90 -6.78 0.10
C GLU A 16 8.73 -6.11 1.20
N LYS A 17 8.67 -4.77 1.28
CA LYS A 17 9.39 -4.01 2.31
C LYS A 17 8.91 -4.37 3.71
N GLN A 18 7.59 -4.39 3.91
CA GLN A 18 6.99 -4.67 5.22
C GLN A 18 7.27 -6.12 5.66
N GLY A 19 7.18 -7.06 4.74
CA GLY A 19 7.50 -8.46 5.02
C GLY A 19 8.97 -8.63 5.38
N PHE A 20 9.86 -7.95 4.66
CA PHE A 20 11.30 -7.93 4.96
C PHE A 20 11.55 -7.42 6.39
N LEU A 21 10.91 -6.31 6.75
CA LEU A 21 11.09 -5.72 8.08
C LEU A 21 10.63 -6.67 9.18
N MET A 22 9.50 -7.34 8.98
CA MET A 22 8.97 -8.30 9.96
C MET A 22 9.87 -9.53 10.10
N GLN A 23 10.37 -10.04 8.99
CA GLN A 23 11.18 -11.26 9.01
C GLN A 23 12.55 -11.02 9.63
N ASN A 24 13.00 -9.77 9.65
CA ASN A 24 14.35 -9.44 10.13
C ASN A 24 14.33 -8.59 11.40
N GLU A 25 13.27 -8.65 12.20
CA GLU A 25 13.14 -7.83 13.42
C GLU A 25 14.33 -7.99 14.37
N GLU A 26 14.78 -9.24 14.60
CA GLU A 26 15.90 -9.50 15.49
C GLU A 26 17.22 -8.91 14.96
N LYS A 27 17.46 -9.07 13.66
CA LYS A 27 18.69 -8.52 13.04
C LYS A 27 18.66 -7.00 13.04
N LEU A 28 17.50 -6.42 12.79
CA LEU A 28 17.33 -4.96 12.85
C LEU A 28 17.63 -4.46 14.27
N LEU A 29 17.11 -5.16 15.28
CA LEU A 29 17.34 -4.77 16.67
C LEU A 29 18.83 -4.82 17.02
N GLN A 30 19.55 -5.84 16.55
CA GLN A 30 21.01 -5.95 16.74
C GLN A 30 21.76 -4.78 16.10
N LYS A 31 21.17 -4.18 15.07
CA LYS A 31 21.75 -3.02 14.36
C LYS A 31 21.19 -1.68 14.88
N ALA A 32 20.54 -1.71 16.04
CA ALA A 32 19.97 -0.54 16.71
C ALA A 32 18.77 0.06 15.95
N TYR A 33 18.01 -0.79 15.25
CA TYR A 33 16.76 -0.40 14.59
C TYR A 33 15.61 -1.24 15.12
N ILE A 34 14.43 -0.65 15.18
CA ILE A 34 13.23 -1.36 15.63
C ILE A 34 12.07 -1.09 14.67
N TYR A 35 11.35 -2.16 14.33
CA TYR A 35 10.09 -2.13 13.58
C TYR A 35 8.99 -2.38 14.61
N PRO A 36 8.44 -1.32 15.25
CA PRO A 36 7.62 -1.52 16.45
C PRO A 36 6.34 -2.31 16.17
N LYS A 37 5.93 -3.09 17.15
CA LYS A 37 4.75 -3.96 17.04
C LYS A 37 3.46 -3.25 17.43
N SER A 38 3.56 -2.31 18.35
CA SER A 38 2.41 -1.75 19.07
C SER A 38 1.46 -0.91 18.20
N LEU A 39 1.94 -0.31 17.12
CA LEU A 39 1.12 0.52 16.25
C LEU A 39 0.75 -0.19 14.93
N ARG A 40 1.05 -1.49 14.84
CA ARG A 40 0.79 -2.26 13.63
C ARG A 40 -0.61 -2.88 13.63
N VAL A 41 -1.18 -2.94 12.43
CA VAL A 41 -2.29 -3.82 12.08
C VAL A 41 -1.73 -4.74 11.00
N ALA A 42 -1.62 -6.02 11.31
CA ALA A 42 -0.88 -6.99 10.49
C ALA A 42 0.59 -6.56 10.39
N ASN A 43 1.07 -6.26 9.20
CA ASN A 43 2.49 -5.95 8.95
C ASN A 43 2.79 -4.46 8.75
N ARG A 44 1.82 -3.56 8.98
CA ARG A 44 1.98 -2.13 8.69
C ARG A 44 1.38 -1.27 9.80
N HIS A 45 1.89 -0.04 9.93
CA HIS A 45 1.55 0.86 11.03
C HIS A 45 0.27 1.65 10.73
N TRP A 46 -0.82 0.93 10.52
CA TRP A 46 -2.12 1.51 10.15
C TRP A 46 -2.72 2.33 11.28
N ALA A 47 -2.33 2.06 12.54
CA ALA A 47 -2.83 2.86 13.67
C ALA A 47 -2.48 4.35 13.51
N LEU A 48 -1.31 4.67 12.92
CA LEU A 48 -0.94 6.07 12.66
C LEU A 48 -1.95 6.73 11.70
N VAL A 49 -2.36 6.00 10.66
CA VAL A 49 -3.36 6.49 9.70
C VAL A 49 -4.69 6.72 10.40
N ASP A 50 -5.14 5.73 11.19
CA ASP A 50 -6.42 5.79 11.89
C ASP A 50 -6.46 6.96 12.88
N MET A 51 -5.35 7.23 13.58
CA MET A 51 -5.27 8.37 14.49
C MET A 51 -5.50 9.68 13.75
N VAL A 52 -4.84 9.87 12.62
CA VAL A 52 -4.99 11.10 11.83
C VAL A 52 -6.43 11.24 11.35
N LEU A 53 -7.02 10.13 10.85
CA LEU A 53 -8.40 10.17 10.33
C LEU A 53 -9.40 10.50 11.43
N GLU A 54 -9.19 10.03 12.66
CA GLU A 54 -10.03 10.43 13.78
C GLU A 54 -9.85 11.91 14.12
N LEU A 55 -8.60 12.38 14.18
CA LEU A 55 -8.28 13.73 14.66
C LEU A 55 -8.62 14.81 13.63
N VAL A 56 -8.54 14.50 12.33
CA VAL A 56 -8.78 15.51 11.28
C VAL A 56 -10.21 16.05 11.32
N GLN A 57 -11.14 15.28 11.87
CA GLN A 57 -12.55 15.68 12.01
C GLN A 57 -12.79 16.69 13.14
N LYS A 58 -11.79 16.87 14.02
CA LYS A 58 -11.98 17.68 15.23
C LYS A 58 -11.62 19.14 14.97
N GLU A 59 -12.52 20.04 15.39
CA GLU A 59 -12.36 21.48 15.20
C GLU A 59 -11.12 21.99 15.93
N ASP A 60 -10.32 22.81 15.24
CA ASP A 60 -9.14 23.48 15.79
C ASP A 60 -8.09 22.52 16.36
N ILE A 61 -8.06 21.26 15.86
CA ILE A 61 -7.13 20.24 16.39
C ILE A 61 -5.67 20.69 16.32
N LEU A 62 -5.28 21.38 15.26
CA LEU A 62 -3.87 21.83 15.10
C LEU A 62 -3.48 22.91 16.10
N LYS A 63 -4.44 23.58 16.74
CA LYS A 63 -4.20 24.60 17.76
C LYS A 63 -4.07 24.02 19.17
N LYS A 64 -4.37 22.73 19.34
CA LYS A 64 -4.33 22.07 20.66
C LYS A 64 -2.88 21.78 21.07
N GLU A 65 -2.63 21.86 22.37
CA GLU A 65 -1.31 21.54 22.94
C GLU A 65 -0.95 20.08 22.70
N SER A 66 -1.93 19.20 22.84
CA SER A 66 -1.77 17.76 22.58
C SER A 66 -2.85 17.28 21.63
N VAL A 67 -2.48 16.69 20.50
CA VAL A 67 -3.46 16.06 19.62
C VAL A 67 -3.82 14.66 20.12
N LEU A 68 -2.86 13.92 20.69
CA LEU A 68 -3.13 12.56 21.18
C LEU A 68 -4.15 12.53 22.30
N SER A 69 -4.24 13.60 23.12
CA SER A 69 -5.23 13.69 24.20
C SER A 69 -6.67 13.74 23.67
N HIS A 70 -6.85 14.00 22.39
CA HIS A 70 -8.16 14.07 21.75
C HIS A 70 -8.58 12.78 21.04
N ILE A 71 -7.74 11.73 21.09
CA ILE A 71 -8.11 10.40 20.61
C ILE A 71 -9.11 9.79 21.58
N THR A 72 -10.22 9.28 21.05
CA THR A 72 -11.28 8.65 21.84
C THR A 72 -11.44 7.15 21.55
N ASN A 73 -10.98 6.69 20.39
CA ASN A 73 -11.08 5.28 20.01
C ASN A 73 -10.25 4.42 20.96
N GLU A 74 -10.88 3.48 21.66
CA GLU A 74 -10.21 2.65 22.67
C GLU A 74 -9.06 1.82 22.11
N ARG A 75 -9.21 1.29 20.91
CA ARG A 75 -8.17 0.51 20.26
C ARG A 75 -6.91 1.37 20.03
N LEU A 76 -7.12 2.61 19.60
CA LEU A 76 -6.01 3.54 19.37
C LEU A 76 -5.37 3.98 20.67
N LEU A 77 -6.17 4.21 21.72
CA LEU A 77 -5.62 4.54 23.04
C LEU A 77 -4.73 3.42 23.56
N ARG A 78 -5.17 2.16 23.42
CA ARG A 78 -4.36 1.01 23.80
C ARG A 78 -3.08 0.91 22.99
N ALA A 79 -3.17 1.17 21.67
CA ALA A 79 -1.99 1.15 20.79
C ALA A 79 -0.96 2.21 21.23
N ILE A 80 -1.42 3.40 21.61
CA ILE A 80 -0.55 4.48 22.09
C ILE A 80 0.16 4.04 23.40
N GLU A 81 -0.59 3.51 24.37
CA GLU A 81 0.00 3.06 25.64
C GLU A 81 0.98 1.92 25.43
N ASN A 82 0.64 0.97 24.56
CA ASN A 82 1.56 -0.12 24.22
C ASN A 82 2.82 0.42 23.55
N PHE A 83 2.70 1.45 22.70
CA PHE A 83 3.86 2.05 22.06
C PHE A 83 4.76 2.76 23.09
N LYS A 84 4.17 3.47 24.04
CA LYS A 84 4.93 4.15 25.10
C LYS A 84 5.77 3.12 25.89
N SER A 85 5.17 1.98 26.20
CA SER A 85 5.87 0.88 26.90
C SER A 85 6.96 0.28 26.03
N GLU A 86 6.64 -0.03 24.77
CA GLU A 86 7.60 -0.62 23.83
C GLU A 86 8.78 0.31 23.57
N SER A 87 8.53 1.59 23.37
CA SER A 87 9.59 2.55 23.05
C SER A 87 10.49 2.87 24.25
N ALA A 88 9.98 2.75 25.47
CA ALA A 88 10.76 3.05 26.68
C ALA A 88 12.09 2.28 26.75
N UNK A 89 12.02 1.35 26.18
CA UNK A 89 13.05 0.48 26.15
C UNK A 89 13.98 0.66 25.09
N HIS A 90 13.70 1.39 24.28
CA HIS A 90 14.44 1.46 23.02
C HIS A 90 14.75 2.92 22.63
N LYS A 91 14.88 3.80 23.59
CA LYS A 91 15.08 5.23 23.31
C LYS A 91 16.35 5.53 22.51
N ASP A 92 17.32 4.65 22.58
CA ASP A 92 18.59 4.77 21.85
C ASP A 92 18.52 4.22 20.41
N LYS A 93 17.42 3.62 20.05
CA LYS A 93 17.25 2.96 18.74
C LYS A 93 16.62 3.92 17.73
N LYS A 94 16.75 3.56 16.44
CA LYS A 94 16.03 4.22 15.35
C LYS A 94 14.78 3.39 15.02
N PHE A 95 13.68 4.06 14.85
CA PHE A 95 12.38 3.41 14.61
C PHE A 95 12.05 3.46 13.13
N ILE A 96 11.55 2.35 12.61
CA ILE A 96 11.08 2.27 11.22
C ILE A 96 9.57 2.08 11.27
N PHE A 97 8.85 2.91 10.56
CA PHE A 97 7.39 2.78 10.37
C PHE A 97 7.10 2.65 8.89
N SER A 98 6.07 1.89 8.56
CA SER A 98 5.61 1.76 7.18
C SER A 98 4.09 1.75 7.16
N ALA A 99 3.50 2.68 6.41
CA ALA A 99 2.05 2.83 6.31
C ALA A 99 1.69 3.53 5.00
N GLU A 100 1.45 2.76 3.95
CA GLU A 100 1.06 3.31 2.64
C GLU A 100 -0.30 4.00 2.65
N GLY A 101 -1.08 3.76 3.71
CA GLY A 101 -2.32 4.51 3.94
C GLY A 101 -2.11 6.01 4.10
N ILE A 102 -0.88 6.44 4.44
CA ILE A 102 -0.57 7.86 4.56
C ILE A 102 -0.78 8.55 3.20
N VAL A 103 -0.20 8.05 2.12
CA VAL A 103 -0.46 8.61 0.79
C VAL A 103 -1.90 8.34 0.37
N TRP A 104 -2.42 7.14 0.67
CA TRP A 104 -3.74 6.70 0.21
C TRP A 104 -4.89 7.54 0.79
N ASP A 105 -4.82 7.93 2.07
CA ASP A 105 -5.93 8.58 2.77
C ASP A 105 -5.71 10.06 3.08
N PHE A 106 -4.47 10.56 3.02
CA PHE A 106 -4.19 11.94 3.42
C PHE A 106 -4.34 12.87 2.22
N SER A 107 -5.53 13.39 2.05
CA SER A 107 -5.90 14.22 0.89
C SER A 107 -5.61 15.71 1.08
N THR A 108 -5.21 16.12 2.28
CA THR A 108 -4.95 17.54 2.59
C THR A 108 -3.66 17.69 3.41
N LYS A 109 -3.10 18.88 3.39
CA LYS A 109 -1.94 19.24 4.23
C LYS A 109 -2.26 19.05 5.72
N LYS A 110 -3.50 19.34 6.12
CA LYS A 110 -3.93 19.17 7.53
C LYS A 110 -3.68 17.74 8.03
N HIS A 111 -3.99 16.73 7.20
CA HIS A 111 -3.70 15.33 7.56
C HIS A 111 -2.22 15.15 7.89
N VAL A 112 -1.35 15.67 7.03
CA VAL A 112 0.10 15.51 7.20
C VAL A 112 0.60 16.28 8.42
N GLU A 113 0.06 17.48 8.68
CA GLU A 113 0.40 18.27 9.87
C GLU A 113 0.01 17.54 11.16
N ILE A 114 -1.15 16.89 11.18
CA ILE A 114 -1.59 16.08 12.34
C ILE A 114 -0.62 14.91 12.54
N LEU A 115 -0.24 14.23 11.47
CA LEU A 115 0.73 13.13 11.55
C LEU A 115 2.04 13.59 12.20
N GLU A 116 2.53 14.75 11.78
CA GLU A 116 3.78 15.31 12.33
C GLU A 116 3.62 15.55 13.84
N LYS A 117 2.50 16.14 14.26
CA LYS A 117 2.24 16.36 15.68
C LYS A 117 2.17 15.04 16.47
N ILE A 118 1.50 14.03 15.91
CA ILE A 118 1.45 12.70 16.53
C ILE A 118 2.86 12.16 16.74
N MET A 119 3.69 12.20 15.70
CA MET A 119 5.05 11.67 15.78
C MET A 119 5.87 12.43 16.84
N ARG A 120 5.72 13.75 16.91
CA ARG A 120 6.40 14.56 17.94
C ARG A 120 5.95 14.15 19.34
N GLU A 121 4.64 13.98 19.56
CA GLU A 121 4.10 13.60 20.86
C GLU A 121 4.51 12.17 21.25
N LEU A 122 4.75 11.30 20.26
CA LEU A 122 5.29 9.95 20.53
C LEU A 122 6.79 9.99 20.85
N GLY A 123 7.42 11.17 20.78
CA GLY A 123 8.80 11.35 21.24
C GLY A 123 9.85 11.45 20.14
N PHE A 124 9.42 11.61 18.89
CA PHE A 124 10.38 11.67 17.77
C PHE A 124 10.79 13.11 17.50
N THR A 125 12.08 13.38 17.62
CA THR A 125 12.67 14.70 17.35
C THR A 125 13.25 14.78 15.94
N GLN A 126 13.63 13.64 15.36
CA GLN A 126 14.13 13.56 13.98
C GLN A 126 13.25 12.56 13.22
N ILE A 127 12.63 13.02 12.14
CA ILE A 127 11.70 12.21 11.37
C ILE A 127 12.08 12.30 9.90
N TYR A 128 12.46 11.17 9.30
CA TYR A 128 12.72 11.04 7.86
C TYR A 128 11.50 10.42 7.20
N ILE A 129 11.13 10.97 6.05
CA ILE A 129 10.00 10.46 5.26
C ILE A 129 10.58 9.79 4.01
N ILE A 130 10.16 8.55 3.74
CA ILE A 130 10.58 7.80 2.56
C ILE A 130 9.35 7.53 1.70
N VAL A 131 9.41 7.95 0.42
CA VAL A 131 8.32 7.70 -0.53
C VAL A 131 8.89 7.11 -1.82
N TYR A 132 8.21 6.10 -2.36
CA TYR A 132 8.51 5.47 -3.64
C TYR A 132 7.41 5.80 -4.63
N PHE A 133 7.79 6.31 -5.80
CA PHE A 133 6.86 6.60 -6.89
C PHE A 133 7.05 5.60 -8.02
N ARG A 134 6.03 5.44 -8.84
CA ARG A 134 6.10 4.63 -10.04
C ARG A 134 5.47 5.38 -11.21
N ASP A 135 5.70 4.90 -12.43
CA ASP A 135 5.15 5.52 -13.64
C ASP A 135 3.62 5.61 -13.57
N THR A 136 3.07 6.70 -14.10
CA THR A 136 1.63 6.99 -14.02
C THR A 136 0.78 5.86 -14.63
N LEU A 137 1.18 5.36 -15.80
CA LEU A 137 0.41 4.30 -16.49
C LEU A 137 0.40 3.00 -15.66
N GLY A 138 1.56 2.57 -15.18
CA GLY A 138 1.64 1.39 -14.34
C GLY A 138 0.86 1.54 -13.05
N TYR A 139 0.87 2.75 -12.48
CA TYR A 139 0.14 3.06 -11.26
C TYR A 139 -1.38 2.97 -11.51
N LEU A 140 -1.85 3.56 -12.60
CA LEU A 140 -3.27 3.51 -12.97
C LEU A 140 -3.74 2.06 -13.20
N ASN A 141 -2.98 1.29 -13.98
CA ASN A 141 -3.32 -0.12 -14.25
C ASN A 141 -3.39 -0.93 -12.96
N SER A 142 -2.46 -0.69 -12.04
CA SER A 142 -2.43 -1.36 -10.74
C SER A 142 -3.67 -1.00 -9.90
N HIS A 143 -4.08 0.26 -9.94
CA HIS A 143 -5.27 0.70 -9.21
C HIS A 143 -6.54 0.14 -9.79
N CYS A 144 -6.63 -0.01 -11.11
CA CYS A 144 -7.79 -0.66 -11.74
C CYS A 144 -7.97 -2.08 -11.21
N SER A 145 -6.86 -2.82 -11.07
CA SER A 145 -6.90 -4.16 -10.46
C SER A 145 -7.30 -4.08 -8.98
N GLN A 146 -6.72 -3.14 -8.26
CA GLN A 146 -6.96 -2.95 -6.83
C GLN A 146 -8.43 -2.58 -6.53
N ASP A 147 -9.05 -1.79 -7.39
CA ASP A 147 -10.44 -1.37 -7.21
C ASP A 147 -11.37 -2.58 -7.12
N HIS A 148 -11.12 -3.59 -7.95
CA HIS A 148 -11.89 -4.83 -7.91
C HIS A 148 -11.54 -5.69 -6.71
N LYS A 149 -10.25 -5.80 -6.39
CA LYS A 149 -9.77 -6.58 -5.25
C LYS A 149 -10.34 -6.07 -3.92
N ASN A 150 -10.46 -4.77 -3.77
CA ASN A 150 -10.83 -4.15 -2.50
C ASN A 150 -12.30 -3.71 -2.44
N ASN A 151 -13.06 -3.95 -3.50
CA ASN A 151 -14.46 -3.55 -3.61
C ASN A 151 -14.64 -2.08 -3.20
N MET A 152 -13.90 -1.21 -3.89
CA MET A 152 -13.79 0.21 -3.52
C MET A 152 -15.08 1.01 -3.69
N GLY A 153 -16.07 0.46 -4.37
CA GLY A 153 -17.29 1.19 -4.69
C GLY A 153 -17.14 2.11 -5.89
N TYR A 154 -15.97 2.14 -6.51
CA TYR A 154 -15.71 2.88 -7.74
C TYR A 154 -14.63 2.16 -8.55
N TYR A 155 -14.48 2.55 -9.80
CA TYR A 155 -13.48 1.99 -10.70
C TYR A 155 -12.66 3.13 -11.31
N SER A 156 -11.36 3.13 -11.11
CA SER A 156 -10.47 4.23 -11.50
C SER A 156 -10.60 4.61 -12.97
N ALA A 157 -10.75 3.62 -13.87
CA ALA A 157 -10.85 3.87 -15.31
C ALA A 157 -12.14 4.55 -15.73
N ASP A 158 -13.12 4.68 -14.84
CA ASP A 158 -14.37 5.38 -15.13
C ASP A 158 -14.26 6.91 -14.98
N PHE A 159 -13.10 7.39 -14.51
CA PHE A 159 -12.92 8.82 -14.20
C PHE A 159 -11.83 9.43 -15.07
N ALA A 160 -12.09 10.64 -15.54
CA ALA A 160 -11.01 11.49 -16.04
C ALA A 160 -10.05 11.79 -14.88
N PRO A 161 -8.77 12.05 -15.14
CA PRO A 161 -7.82 12.23 -14.04
C PRO A 161 -8.20 13.33 -13.04
N GLN A 162 -8.77 14.43 -13.53
CA GLN A 162 -9.19 15.54 -12.66
C GLN A 162 -10.37 15.19 -11.76
N ASP A 163 -11.13 14.16 -12.12
CA ASP A 163 -12.33 13.74 -11.39
C ASP A 163 -12.12 12.49 -10.53
N HIS A 164 -10.92 11.91 -10.56
CA HIS A 164 -10.65 10.69 -9.79
C HIS A 164 -10.85 10.97 -8.30
N PRO A 165 -11.56 10.09 -7.57
CA PRO A 165 -11.82 10.31 -6.13
C PRO A 165 -10.56 10.50 -5.28
N ARG A 166 -9.44 9.90 -5.72
CA ARG A 166 -8.15 10.04 -5.04
C ARG A 166 -7.07 10.57 -5.99
N LYS A 167 -7.39 11.62 -6.74
CA LYS A 167 -6.43 12.19 -7.71
C LYS A 167 -5.11 12.61 -7.06
N TYR A 168 -5.13 12.96 -5.79
CA TYR A 168 -3.94 13.40 -5.06
C TYR A 168 -2.86 12.31 -4.98
N ILE A 169 -3.22 11.03 -5.07
CA ILE A 169 -2.21 9.97 -5.01
C ILE A 169 -1.32 9.93 -6.27
N PHE A 170 -1.82 10.47 -7.38
CA PHE A 170 -1.08 10.57 -8.64
C PHE A 170 -0.26 11.87 -8.74
N ASP A 171 -0.51 12.82 -7.86
CA ASP A 171 0.13 14.15 -7.91
C ASP A 171 1.39 14.14 -7.05
N TYR A 172 2.47 13.66 -7.61
CA TYR A 172 3.73 13.45 -6.89
C TYR A 172 4.36 14.78 -6.43
N GLU A 173 4.18 15.85 -7.21
CA GLU A 173 4.60 17.20 -6.80
C GLU A 173 3.91 17.60 -5.50
N TRP A 174 2.60 17.43 -5.42
CA TRP A 174 1.82 17.76 -4.23
C TRP A 174 2.28 16.94 -3.02
N ILE A 175 2.50 15.64 -3.21
CA ILE A 175 2.95 14.75 -2.14
C ILE A 175 4.32 15.23 -1.61
N CYS A 176 5.27 15.51 -2.52
CA CYS A 176 6.60 15.96 -2.13
C CYS A 176 6.56 17.32 -1.43
N LYS A 177 5.87 18.29 -2.01
CA LYS A 177 5.78 19.64 -1.44
C LYS A 177 5.16 19.61 -0.05
N THR A 178 4.06 18.87 0.10
CA THR A 178 3.33 18.82 1.37
C THR A 178 4.19 18.20 2.47
N HIS A 179 4.82 17.07 2.19
CA HIS A 179 5.64 16.40 3.20
C HIS A 179 6.92 17.18 3.49
N ALA A 180 7.52 17.80 2.49
CA ALA A 180 8.72 18.62 2.68
C ALA A 180 8.42 19.87 3.53
N GLU A 181 7.28 20.51 3.31
CA GLU A 181 6.87 21.67 4.09
C GLU A 181 6.64 21.33 5.56
N VAL A 182 6.06 20.15 5.82
CA VAL A 182 5.69 19.74 7.19
C VAL A 182 6.89 19.16 7.94
N PHE A 183 7.65 18.26 7.30
CA PHE A 183 8.73 17.52 7.98
C PHE A 183 10.12 18.07 7.73
N GLY A 184 10.28 19.00 6.80
CA GLY A 184 11.55 19.55 6.41
C GLY A 184 12.03 18.97 5.07
N GLU A 185 12.47 19.84 4.18
CA GLU A 185 12.91 19.45 2.84
C GLU A 185 14.06 18.45 2.88
N GLU A 186 15.00 18.64 3.81
CA GLU A 186 16.17 17.77 3.99
C GLU A 186 15.80 16.38 4.53
N ASN A 187 14.58 16.20 5.03
CA ASN A 187 14.12 14.96 5.64
C ASN A 187 13.27 14.09 4.71
N LEU A 188 12.99 14.59 3.48
CA LEU A 188 12.20 13.84 2.51
C LEU A 188 13.13 13.06 1.56
N ILE A 189 12.94 11.75 1.52
CA ILE A 189 13.71 10.83 0.69
C ILE A 189 12.78 10.31 -0.40
N VAL A 190 13.02 10.73 -1.66
CA VAL A 190 12.18 10.38 -2.81
C VAL A 190 12.88 9.30 -3.63
N ARG A 191 12.19 8.17 -3.84
CA ARG A 191 12.73 7.04 -4.61
C ARG A 191 11.74 6.64 -5.70
N LEU A 192 12.26 5.90 -6.66
CA LEU A 192 11.47 5.48 -7.84
C LEU A 192 11.45 3.95 -7.92
N LEU A 193 10.29 3.38 -8.17
CA LEU A 193 10.15 1.94 -8.33
C LEU A 193 10.84 1.51 -9.63
N ARG A 194 11.75 0.56 -9.54
CA ARG A 194 12.49 -0.04 -10.67
C ARG A 194 13.43 0.94 -11.39
N GLU A 195 13.74 2.05 -10.74
CA GLU A 195 14.66 3.07 -11.30
C GLU A 195 15.70 3.45 -10.27
N ASP A 196 16.95 3.49 -10.70
CA ASP A 196 18.05 4.04 -9.90
C ASP A 196 18.23 3.39 -8.52
N TYR A 197 17.98 2.09 -8.40
CA TYR A 197 18.13 1.39 -7.13
C TYR A 197 19.59 1.34 -6.67
N VAL A 198 19.85 1.82 -5.47
CA VAL A 198 21.15 1.60 -4.81
C VAL A 198 21.22 0.10 -4.47
N GLY A 199 22.29 -0.55 -4.92
CA GLY A 199 22.48 -1.98 -4.70
C GLY A 199 21.73 -2.88 -5.68
N GLY A 200 20.94 -2.30 -6.59
CA GLY A 200 20.33 -3.03 -7.69
C GLY A 200 18.99 -3.69 -7.44
N THR A 201 18.49 -3.71 -6.20
CA THR A 201 17.18 -4.27 -5.86
C THR A 201 16.39 -3.31 -4.99
N LEU A 202 15.06 -3.50 -4.95
CA LEU A 202 14.17 -2.67 -4.14
C LEU A 202 14.57 -2.73 -2.66
N LEU A 203 14.80 -3.92 -2.12
CA LEU A 203 15.12 -4.06 -0.70
C LEU A 203 16.49 -3.47 -0.35
N LYS A 204 17.49 -3.62 -1.22
CA LYS A 204 18.81 -3.00 -0.99
C LYS A 204 18.70 -1.48 -1.03
N ASP A 205 17.94 -0.95 -1.97
CA ASP A 205 17.68 0.49 -2.06
C ASP A 205 16.99 1.00 -0.77
N PHE A 206 15.96 0.29 -0.32
CA PHE A 206 15.20 0.65 0.88
C PHE A 206 16.10 0.64 2.12
N VAL A 207 16.87 -0.42 2.30
CA VAL A 207 17.80 -0.56 3.44
C VAL A 207 18.85 0.56 3.43
N TYR A 208 19.39 0.88 2.25
CA TYR A 208 20.34 1.99 2.12
C TYR A 208 19.73 3.31 2.60
N HIS A 209 18.48 3.59 2.22
CA HIS A 209 17.83 4.85 2.57
C HIS A 209 17.33 4.87 4.02
N LEU A 210 17.32 3.73 4.72
CA LEU A 210 17.15 3.68 6.17
C LEU A 210 18.45 3.97 6.91
N GLY A 211 19.55 4.17 6.18
CA GLY A 211 20.87 4.38 6.80
C GLY A 211 21.51 3.10 7.31
N LEU A 212 21.09 1.95 6.78
CA LEU A 212 21.59 0.63 7.16
C LEU A 212 22.51 0.06 6.10
N GLU A 213 23.55 -0.65 6.51
CA GLU A 213 24.34 -1.45 5.58
C GLU A 213 23.59 -2.76 5.28
N TRP A 214 23.66 -3.20 4.02
CA TRP A 214 23.08 -4.49 3.63
C TRP A 214 23.82 -5.62 4.35
N ASP A 215 23.07 -6.57 4.87
CA ASP A 215 23.58 -7.74 5.57
C ASP A 215 23.17 -8.98 4.76
N GLU A 216 24.15 -9.74 4.29
CA GLU A 216 23.87 -10.93 3.47
C GLU A 216 23.08 -12.01 4.23
N SER A 217 23.03 -11.93 5.55
CA SER A 217 22.23 -12.85 6.35
C SER A 217 20.75 -12.44 6.48
N PHE A 218 20.35 -11.29 5.95
CA PHE A 218 18.93 -10.92 5.95
C PHE A 218 18.09 -12.00 5.27
N VAL A 219 16.96 -12.33 5.90
CA VAL A 219 15.99 -13.27 5.35
C VAL A 219 15.17 -12.58 4.26
N LEU A 220 15.15 -13.18 3.07
CA LEU A 220 14.40 -12.69 1.91
C LEU A 220 13.35 -13.72 1.53
N LYS A 221 12.09 -13.42 1.80
CA LYS A 221 10.98 -14.28 1.39
C LYS A 221 10.27 -13.59 0.24
N GLN A 222 10.10 -14.31 -0.85
CA GLN A 222 9.39 -13.75 -2.00
C GLN A 222 7.92 -13.55 -1.64
N THR A 223 7.47 -12.32 -1.76
CA THR A 223 6.06 -11.97 -1.64
C THR A 223 5.54 -11.68 -3.05
N LYS A 224 4.50 -12.41 -3.45
CA LYS A 224 3.85 -12.15 -4.73
C LYS A 224 2.61 -11.30 -4.44
N ASN A 225 2.64 -10.07 -4.88
CA ASN A 225 1.45 -9.21 -4.90
C ASN A 225 1.24 -8.78 -6.34
N GLU A 226 0.77 -9.71 -7.14
CA GLU A 226 0.53 -9.48 -8.55
C GLU A 226 -0.89 -8.96 -8.77
N SER A 227 -1.07 -8.20 -9.82
CA SER A 227 -2.40 -7.73 -10.23
C SER A 227 -3.26 -8.92 -10.65
N PHE A 228 -4.57 -8.81 -10.49
CA PHE A 228 -5.49 -9.75 -11.09
C PHE A 228 -5.27 -9.79 -12.60
N ASN A 229 -5.37 -10.98 -13.19
CA ASN A 229 -5.49 -11.10 -14.63
C ASN A 229 -6.91 -10.63 -15.02
N LEU A 230 -7.13 -10.48 -16.32
CA LEU A 230 -8.39 -9.93 -16.83
C LEU A 230 -9.60 -10.82 -16.48
N LEU A 231 -9.42 -12.14 -16.43
CA LEU A 231 -10.48 -13.07 -16.03
C LEU A 231 -10.89 -12.82 -14.57
N GLY A 232 -9.92 -12.66 -13.67
CA GLY A 232 -10.17 -12.35 -12.26
C GLY A 232 -10.86 -11.02 -12.08
N MET A 233 -10.45 -10.00 -12.84
CA MET A 233 -11.08 -8.67 -12.79
C MET A 233 -12.55 -8.75 -13.23
N GLU A 234 -12.82 -9.45 -14.33
CA GLU A 234 -14.18 -9.64 -14.83
C GLU A 234 -15.07 -10.36 -13.80
N LEU A 235 -14.54 -11.42 -13.20
CA LEU A 235 -15.28 -12.20 -12.23
C LEU A 235 -15.58 -11.37 -10.96
N MET A 236 -14.57 -10.69 -10.41
CA MET A 236 -14.76 -9.90 -9.20
C MET A 236 -15.64 -8.68 -9.44
N SER A 237 -15.56 -8.07 -10.61
CA SER A 237 -16.45 -6.97 -10.98
C SER A 237 -17.92 -7.41 -10.89
N ARG A 238 -18.21 -8.62 -11.36
CA ARG A 238 -19.58 -9.16 -11.33
C ARG A 238 -19.99 -9.56 -9.90
N LEU A 239 -19.09 -10.18 -9.15
CA LEU A 239 -19.37 -10.59 -7.77
C LEU A 239 -19.61 -9.39 -6.86
N ASN A 240 -18.87 -8.30 -7.07
CA ASN A 240 -19.05 -7.06 -6.31
C ASN A 240 -20.43 -6.42 -6.51
N GLN A 241 -21.08 -6.73 -7.63
CA GLN A 241 -22.42 -6.23 -7.92
C GLN A 241 -23.53 -7.09 -7.31
N LYS A 242 -23.19 -8.26 -6.74
CA LYS A 242 -24.17 -9.13 -6.11
C LYS A 242 -24.47 -8.63 -4.69
N ASP A 243 -25.68 -8.89 -4.23
CA ASP A 243 -26.12 -8.52 -2.89
C ASP A 243 -25.55 -9.55 -1.89
N LEU A 244 -24.26 -9.42 -1.60
CA LEU A 244 -23.54 -10.31 -0.69
C LEU A 244 -23.07 -9.52 0.53
N LYS A 245 -23.12 -10.17 1.70
CA LYS A 245 -22.53 -9.62 2.92
C LYS A 245 -21.01 -9.49 2.74
N GLN A 246 -20.42 -8.49 3.40
CA GLN A 246 -18.99 -8.18 3.26
C GLN A 246 -18.11 -9.41 3.56
N ASP A 247 -18.45 -10.19 4.58
CA ASP A 247 -17.67 -11.38 4.93
C ASP A 247 -17.65 -12.41 3.78
N ASN A 248 -18.77 -12.54 3.07
CA ASN A 248 -18.84 -13.44 1.91
C ASN A 248 -17.97 -12.91 0.76
N LEU A 249 -18.02 -11.60 0.51
CA LEU A 249 -17.17 -10.98 -0.51
C LEU A 249 -15.69 -11.13 -0.16
N ASN A 250 -15.34 -10.94 1.10
CA ASN A 250 -13.95 -11.10 1.57
C ASN A 250 -13.45 -12.52 1.36
N SER A 251 -14.30 -13.51 1.63
CA SER A 251 -13.98 -14.92 1.44
C SER A 251 -13.76 -15.24 -0.04
N LEU A 252 -14.65 -14.74 -0.91
CA LEU A 252 -14.51 -14.91 -2.36
C LEU A 252 -13.24 -14.24 -2.86
N LEU A 253 -12.94 -13.04 -2.38
CA LEU A 253 -11.75 -12.30 -2.78
C LEU A 253 -10.48 -13.05 -2.39
N PHE A 254 -10.44 -13.63 -1.19
CA PHE A 254 -9.29 -14.41 -0.74
C PHE A 254 -9.03 -15.58 -1.71
N MET A 255 -10.07 -16.29 -2.09
CA MET A 255 -9.94 -17.42 -3.03
C MET A 255 -9.58 -16.95 -4.44
N ALA A 256 -10.15 -15.82 -4.87
CA ALA A 256 -9.89 -15.25 -6.20
C ALA A 256 -8.42 -14.81 -6.33
N ARG A 257 -7.85 -14.22 -5.27
CA ARG A 257 -6.42 -13.83 -5.28
C ARG A 257 -5.53 -15.03 -5.55
N ARG A 258 -5.82 -16.14 -4.92
CA ARG A 258 -5.02 -17.36 -5.08
C ARG A 258 -5.08 -17.89 -6.51
N LYS A 259 -6.23 -17.74 -7.17
CA LYS A 259 -6.46 -18.33 -8.51
C LYS A 259 -6.08 -17.38 -9.64
N PHE A 260 -6.39 -16.09 -9.50
CA PHE A 260 -6.37 -15.14 -10.63
C PHE A 260 -5.33 -14.04 -10.55
N GLU A 261 -4.46 -14.01 -9.53
CA GLU A 261 -3.35 -13.07 -9.50
C GLU A 261 -2.26 -13.52 -10.46
N GLY A 262 -1.71 -12.55 -11.19
CA GLY A 262 -0.69 -12.78 -12.18
C GLY A 262 -1.26 -13.27 -13.50
N SER A 263 -0.49 -13.12 -14.54
CA SER A 263 -0.83 -13.67 -15.85
C SER A 263 0.45 -13.96 -16.62
N LYS A 264 0.58 -15.20 -17.03
CA LYS A 264 1.65 -15.62 -17.96
C LYS A 264 1.25 -15.39 -19.40
N GLU A 265 -0.04 -15.08 -19.63
CA GLU A 265 -0.58 -14.86 -20.97
C GLU A 265 -0.82 -13.37 -21.20
N LYS A 266 -0.26 -12.84 -22.31
CA LYS A 266 -0.49 -11.46 -22.73
C LYS A 266 -1.99 -11.16 -22.88
N ARG A 267 -2.75 -12.14 -23.37
CA ARG A 267 -4.20 -12.01 -23.60
C ARG A 267 -4.96 -11.65 -22.31
N LEU A 268 -4.48 -12.12 -21.16
CA LEU A 268 -5.14 -11.89 -19.88
C LEU A 268 -4.51 -10.76 -19.07
N LYS A 269 -3.51 -10.07 -19.61
CA LYS A 269 -2.87 -8.96 -18.92
C LYS A 269 -3.69 -7.68 -19.12
N PHE A 270 -4.20 -7.12 -18.04
CA PHE A 270 -5.00 -5.90 -18.10
C PHE A 270 -4.19 -4.71 -18.59
N ALA A 271 -4.79 -3.91 -19.47
CA ALA A 271 -4.26 -2.63 -19.91
C ALA A 271 -5.45 -1.70 -20.17
N VAL A 272 -5.48 -0.60 -19.46
CA VAL A 272 -6.61 0.37 -19.51
C VAL A 272 -6.77 0.94 -20.92
N GLN A 273 -7.96 1.46 -21.23
CA GLN A 273 -8.24 2.10 -22.50
C GLN A 273 -7.17 3.15 -22.84
N LYS A 274 -6.72 3.17 -24.09
CA LYS A 274 -5.63 4.03 -24.53
C LYS A 274 -5.91 5.52 -24.27
N ASP A 275 -7.13 5.96 -24.52
CA ASP A 275 -7.49 7.36 -24.31
C ASP A 275 -7.47 7.74 -22.83
N ILE A 276 -7.90 6.84 -21.94
CA ILE A 276 -7.83 7.04 -20.50
C ILE A 276 -6.36 7.08 -20.05
N ALA A 277 -5.56 6.12 -20.53
CA ALA A 277 -4.13 6.06 -20.22
C ALA A 277 -3.42 7.36 -20.59
N LYS A 278 -3.66 7.86 -21.82
CA LYS A 278 -3.08 9.12 -22.30
C LYS A 278 -3.54 10.30 -21.45
N ALA A 279 -4.81 10.33 -21.08
CA ALA A 279 -5.36 11.42 -20.27
C ALA A 279 -4.64 11.50 -18.91
N TYR A 280 -4.42 10.35 -18.23
CA TYR A 280 -3.72 10.33 -16.94
C TYR A 280 -2.25 10.72 -17.09
N VAL A 281 -1.56 10.14 -18.06
CA VAL A 281 -0.14 10.42 -18.29
C VAL A 281 0.04 11.92 -18.59
N ASP A 282 -0.80 12.49 -19.47
CA ASP A 282 -0.71 13.90 -19.84
C ASP A 282 -1.05 14.83 -18.67
N TYR A 283 -2.11 14.49 -17.92
CA TYR A 283 -2.59 15.36 -16.83
C TYR A 283 -1.53 15.49 -15.71
N PHE A 284 -0.85 14.38 -15.37
CA PHE A 284 0.13 14.38 -14.29
C PHE A 284 1.57 14.58 -14.77
N ALA A 285 1.78 14.82 -16.07
CA ALA A 285 3.13 14.97 -16.62
C ALA A 285 3.91 16.11 -15.97
N SER A 286 3.28 17.24 -15.74
CA SER A 286 3.96 18.40 -15.12
C SER A 286 4.37 18.09 -13.67
N SER A 287 3.55 17.33 -12.95
CA SER A 287 3.86 16.90 -11.59
C SER A 287 5.11 16.00 -11.57
N LEU A 288 5.18 15.05 -12.50
CA LEU A 288 6.35 14.17 -12.61
C LEU A 288 7.59 14.96 -13.03
N GLU A 289 7.46 15.90 -13.94
CA GLU A 289 8.57 16.74 -14.37
C GLU A 289 9.12 17.57 -13.20
N TRP A 290 8.24 18.11 -12.37
CA TRP A 290 8.68 18.85 -11.18
C TRP A 290 9.51 17.95 -10.25
N VAL A 291 9.06 16.71 -9.99
CA VAL A 291 9.78 15.76 -9.14
C VAL A 291 11.14 15.43 -9.77
N LYS A 292 11.17 15.19 -11.09
CA LYS A 292 12.40 14.93 -11.83
C LYS A 292 13.41 16.06 -11.64
N ASN A 293 12.99 17.28 -11.87
CA ASN A 293 13.87 18.45 -11.78
C ASN A 293 14.39 18.66 -10.37
N LYS A 294 13.55 18.42 -9.36
CA LYS A 294 13.91 18.66 -7.96
C LYS A 294 14.82 17.56 -7.40
N TYR A 295 14.50 16.29 -7.65
CA TYR A 295 15.14 15.17 -6.97
C TYR A 295 16.02 14.30 -7.89
N PHE A 296 15.81 14.35 -9.20
CA PHE A 296 16.53 13.53 -10.17
C PHE A 296 16.96 14.38 -11.37
N PRO A 297 17.70 15.48 -11.13
CA PRO A 297 18.03 16.39 -12.25
C PRO A 297 18.91 15.77 -13.32
N HIS A 298 19.61 14.68 -13.01
CA HIS A 298 20.47 13.95 -13.95
C HIS A 298 19.68 13.14 -14.98
N LYS A 299 18.38 12.90 -14.74
CA LYS A 299 17.56 12.06 -15.65
C LYS A 299 16.94 12.96 -16.74
N ASN A 300 16.69 12.35 -17.91
CA ASN A 300 15.97 13.04 -19.00
C ASN A 300 14.46 13.11 -18.72
N SER A 301 13.92 12.05 -18.12
CA SER A 301 12.53 11.98 -17.67
C SER A 301 12.49 11.14 -16.41
N LEU A 302 11.45 11.32 -15.59
CA LEU A 302 11.35 10.58 -14.33
C LEU A 302 11.24 9.07 -14.60
N PHE A 303 10.42 8.70 -15.58
CA PHE A 303 10.24 7.32 -16.03
C PHE A 303 10.32 7.29 -17.54
N THR A 304 10.57 6.10 -18.10
CA THR A 304 10.61 5.91 -19.54
C THR A 304 9.26 6.32 -20.14
N PRO A 305 9.23 7.22 -21.14
CA PRO A 305 7.98 7.61 -21.78
C PRO A 305 7.25 6.43 -22.41
N VAL A 306 5.92 6.48 -22.40
CA VAL A 306 5.09 5.43 -23.02
C VAL A 306 5.20 5.52 -24.55
N ASN A 307 5.44 4.39 -25.21
CA ASN A 307 5.38 4.31 -26.66
C ASN A 307 3.92 4.06 -27.06
N TRP A 308 3.20 5.14 -27.40
CA TRP A 308 1.78 5.06 -27.70
C TRP A 308 1.47 4.32 -28.98
N GLU A 309 2.42 4.23 -29.91
CA GLU A 309 2.25 3.46 -31.13
C GLU A 309 2.21 1.95 -30.87
N GLU A 310 2.93 1.52 -29.84
CA GLU A 310 2.98 0.11 -29.44
C GLU A 310 1.98 -0.24 -28.33
N TYR A 311 1.35 0.76 -27.71
CA TYR A 311 0.44 0.51 -26.59
C TYR A 311 -0.83 -0.20 -27.09
N GLU A 312 -1.11 -1.36 -26.51
CA GLU A 312 -2.31 -2.16 -26.81
C GLU A 312 -3.21 -2.18 -25.57
N GLN A 313 -4.38 -1.57 -25.68
CA GLN A 313 -5.37 -1.64 -24.62
C GLN A 313 -5.95 -3.06 -24.52
N ASN A 314 -6.28 -3.48 -23.31
CA ASN A 314 -6.81 -4.83 -23.05
C ASN A 314 -7.62 -4.78 -21.75
N TYR A 315 -8.80 -4.16 -21.81
CA TYR A 315 -9.56 -3.84 -20.61
C TYR A 315 -10.84 -4.65 -20.45
N THR A 316 -11.25 -5.39 -21.49
CA THR A 316 -12.43 -6.26 -21.46
C THR A 316 -12.06 -7.65 -21.96
N LEU A 317 -12.60 -8.67 -21.34
CA LEU A 317 -12.46 -10.04 -21.81
C LEU A 317 -13.56 -10.29 -22.84
N THR A 318 -13.17 -10.31 -24.13
CA THR A 318 -14.13 -10.44 -25.22
C THR A 318 -14.46 -11.90 -25.57
N HIS A 319 -13.55 -12.81 -25.24
CA HIS A 319 -13.70 -14.23 -25.54
C HIS A 319 -13.29 -15.08 -24.35
N MET A 320 -14.06 -16.13 -24.09
CA MET A 320 -13.72 -17.17 -23.13
C MET A 320 -13.19 -18.38 -23.89
N LEU A 321 -11.95 -18.73 -23.63
CA LEU A 321 -11.38 -19.97 -24.13
C LEU A 321 -11.78 -21.14 -23.20
N SER A 322 -11.62 -22.36 -23.68
CA SER A 322 -11.92 -23.56 -22.88
C SER A 322 -11.18 -23.51 -21.53
N LYS A 323 -9.91 -23.15 -21.56
CA LYS A 323 -9.11 -23.08 -20.32
C LYS A 323 -9.57 -21.99 -19.35
N ASP A 324 -10.19 -20.92 -19.85
CA ASP A 324 -10.76 -19.89 -18.97
C ASP A 324 -11.95 -20.46 -18.20
N TRP A 325 -12.79 -21.24 -18.88
CA TRP A 325 -13.89 -21.94 -18.22
C TRP A 325 -13.37 -22.96 -17.21
N ASP A 326 -12.27 -23.66 -17.53
CA ASP A 326 -11.64 -24.59 -16.60
C ASP A 326 -11.16 -23.86 -15.35
N ASP A 327 -10.56 -22.68 -15.49
CA ASP A 327 -10.11 -21.86 -14.36
C ASP A 327 -11.29 -21.40 -13.48
N VAL A 328 -12.40 -21.01 -14.09
CA VAL A 328 -13.62 -20.65 -13.36
C VAL A 328 -14.17 -21.87 -12.62
N ALA A 329 -14.22 -23.03 -13.29
CA ALA A 329 -14.69 -24.26 -12.68
C ALA A 329 -13.80 -24.67 -11.48
N ASP A 330 -12.48 -24.58 -11.64
CA ASP A 330 -11.53 -24.85 -10.54
C ASP A 330 -11.79 -23.92 -9.36
N PHE A 331 -12.01 -22.63 -9.63
CA PHE A 331 -12.32 -21.64 -8.61
C PHE A 331 -13.57 -22.03 -7.81
N ILE A 332 -14.65 -22.39 -8.51
CA ILE A 332 -15.91 -22.81 -7.90
C ILE A 332 -15.67 -24.08 -7.06
N ALA A 333 -14.97 -25.06 -7.63
CA ALA A 333 -14.69 -26.32 -6.95
C ALA A 333 -13.89 -26.11 -5.67
N GLN A 334 -12.87 -25.25 -5.72
CA GLN A 334 -12.03 -24.96 -4.55
C GLN A 334 -12.85 -24.26 -3.45
N ILE A 335 -13.78 -23.38 -3.79
CA ILE A 335 -14.67 -22.74 -2.82
C ILE A 335 -15.49 -23.82 -2.09
N ILE A 336 -16.10 -24.71 -2.86
CA ILE A 336 -16.96 -25.78 -2.30
C ILE A 336 -16.14 -26.70 -1.39
N VAL A 337 -14.96 -27.15 -1.85
CA VAL A 337 -14.09 -28.04 -1.07
C VAL A 337 -13.67 -27.33 0.24
N SER A 338 -13.22 -26.09 0.15
CA SER A 338 -12.78 -25.32 1.32
C SER A 338 -13.91 -25.18 2.35
N LYS A 339 -15.12 -24.81 1.90
CA LYS A 339 -16.27 -24.67 2.81
C LYS A 339 -16.65 -26.00 3.44
N ASN A 340 -16.64 -27.08 2.68
CA ASN A 340 -16.97 -28.42 3.20
C ASN A 340 -15.94 -28.90 4.23
N GLU A 341 -14.66 -28.60 4.03
CA GLU A 341 -13.61 -28.93 5.00
C GLU A 341 -13.86 -28.19 6.31
N ILE A 342 -14.20 -26.90 6.24
CA ILE A 342 -14.52 -26.11 7.44
C ILE A 342 -15.75 -26.69 8.15
N ILE A 343 -16.80 -27.03 7.40
CA ILE A 343 -18.03 -27.61 7.95
C ILE A 343 -17.70 -28.94 8.66
N SER A 344 -16.89 -29.80 8.04
CA SER A 344 -16.51 -31.10 8.63
C SER A 344 -15.75 -30.90 9.93
N SER A 345 -14.78 -29.99 9.92
CA SER A 345 -13.99 -29.65 11.12
C SER A 345 -14.87 -29.15 12.26
N LEU A 346 -15.81 -28.25 11.94
CA LEU A 346 -16.73 -27.71 12.95
C LEU A 346 -17.65 -28.78 13.51
N LYS A 347 -18.11 -29.70 12.67
CA LYS A 347 -18.92 -30.84 13.11
C LYS A 347 -18.15 -31.73 14.09
N GLU A 348 -16.87 -32.03 13.78
CA GLU A 348 -16.03 -32.85 14.67
C GLU A 348 -15.83 -32.15 16.02
N GLN A 349 -15.55 -30.84 16.00
CA GLN A 349 -15.37 -30.03 17.22
C GLN A 349 -16.65 -30.05 18.06
N LEU A 350 -17.79 -29.92 17.41
CA LEU A 350 -19.09 -29.94 18.10
C LEU A 350 -19.36 -31.31 18.73
N GLU A 351 -19.05 -32.40 18.03
CA GLU A 351 -19.23 -33.74 18.58
C GLU A 351 -18.33 -33.98 19.79
N LEU A 352 -17.09 -33.47 19.75
CA LEU A 352 -16.18 -33.60 20.89
C LEU A 352 -16.71 -32.81 22.09
N ALA A 353 -17.16 -31.57 21.86
CA ALA A 353 -17.69 -30.70 22.92
C ALA A 353 -18.96 -31.26 23.57
N ARG A 354 -19.72 -32.09 22.86
CA ARG A 354 -20.93 -32.77 23.41
C ARG A 354 -20.60 -33.95 24.28
N LYS A 355 -19.40 -34.51 24.17
CA LYS A 355 -18.98 -35.65 24.96
C LYS A 355 -18.38 -35.26 26.30
N ASP A 356 -17.95 -34.04 26.45
CA ASP A 356 -17.48 -33.43 27.70
C ASP A 356 -18.64 -32.84 28.50
#